data_eb9093f2d6b7fd96f291940be8eac23c
#
_entry.id   eb9093f2d6b7fd96f291940be8eac23c
#
_cell.length_a   1.000
_cell.length_b   1.000
_cell.length_c   1.000
_cell.angle_alpha   90.00
_cell.angle_beta   90.00
_cell.angle_gamma   90.00
#
_symmetry.space_group_name_H-M   'P 1'
#
loop_
_entity.id
_entity.type
_entity.pdbx_description
1 polymer ?
#
loop_
_entity_poly.entity_id
_entity_poly.type
_entity_poly.pdbx_seq_one_letter_code
_entity_poly.pdbx_strand_id
1 'polypeptide(L)'
;MYLFGKINVMPKLPERISGLSELSKNLWWSWNSYSLRLYEYIDADLFNKLNKNPVKFLSQINQKRLIEISNDSEFLKEYDMVMENFHGYLNNKDTYYNKTFPDEKNAVIAYFSAEYGLDEILPIYAGGLGILSGDHCKSASDLGIPFVPVGLLYKDGYFNQKINKDGSETFEYTAATIEDLPILPVLDDDGNELIVPVEFPGRIVYLKTWKINVGRISLYLLDSDIDLNSEIDRQLTLKLYGGNQETRISQEIILDIGGMKLLELLHINPTIYHMNEGHS
;
A
#
# COMPACT_ATOMS: atom_id res chain seq x y z
N MET A 1 28.52 -25.35 8.42
CA MET A 1 27.18 -25.73 7.95
C MET A 1 26.89 -24.86 6.74
N TYR A 2 26.88 -25.43 5.53
CA TYR A 2 26.60 -24.66 4.32
C TYR A 2 25.10 -24.43 4.26
N LEU A 3 24.66 -23.18 4.37
CA LEU A 3 23.27 -22.76 4.12
C LEU A 3 23.05 -22.80 2.60
N PHE A 4 22.40 -23.86 2.13
CA PHE A 4 21.80 -23.86 0.80
C PHE A 4 20.64 -22.86 0.83
N GLY A 5 20.52 -22.02 -0.19
CA GLY A 5 19.49 -20.98 -0.26
C GLY A 5 18.09 -21.54 -0.01
N LYS A 6 17.24 -20.75 0.64
CA LYS A 6 15.85 -21.12 0.91
C LYS A 6 15.06 -21.05 -0.42
N ILE A 7 14.54 -22.19 -0.87
CA ILE A 7 13.65 -22.24 -2.04
C ILE A 7 12.22 -22.05 -1.54
N ASN A 8 11.60 -20.93 -1.89
CA ASN A 8 10.18 -20.72 -1.67
C ASN A 8 9.41 -21.18 -2.92
N VAL A 9 8.57 -22.18 -2.75
CA VAL A 9 7.63 -22.62 -3.80
C VAL A 9 6.30 -21.92 -3.55
N MET A 10 5.98 -20.94 -4.38
CA MET A 10 4.69 -20.25 -4.31
C MET A 10 3.63 -20.99 -5.14
N PRO A 11 2.38 -21.04 -4.69
CA PRO A 11 1.29 -21.58 -5.49
C PRO A 11 1.11 -20.76 -6.77
N LYS A 12 0.76 -21.46 -7.86
CA LYS A 12 0.44 -20.81 -9.13
C LYS A 12 -1.08 -20.73 -9.30
N LEU A 13 -1.61 -19.53 -9.44
CA LEU A 13 -3.03 -19.36 -9.73
C LEU A 13 -3.39 -19.98 -11.07
N PRO A 14 -4.43 -20.85 -11.14
CA PRO A 14 -5.01 -21.28 -12.41
C PRO A 14 -5.46 -20.07 -13.24
N GLU A 15 -5.31 -20.16 -14.55
CA GLU A 15 -5.63 -19.05 -15.48
C GLU A 15 -7.06 -18.52 -15.29
N ARG A 16 -8.02 -19.44 -15.08
CA ARG A 16 -9.44 -19.11 -14.88
C ARG A 16 -9.72 -18.14 -13.72
N ILE A 17 -8.87 -18.15 -12.68
CA ILE A 17 -9.00 -17.34 -11.47
C ILE A 17 -7.78 -16.42 -11.23
N SER A 18 -7.01 -16.15 -12.29
CA SER A 18 -5.79 -15.32 -12.21
C SER A 18 -6.04 -13.89 -11.73
N GLY A 19 -7.25 -13.35 -11.95
CA GLY A 19 -7.66 -12.03 -11.48
C GLY A 19 -7.64 -11.86 -9.95
N LEU A 20 -7.62 -12.95 -9.17
CA LEU A 20 -7.42 -12.87 -7.71
C LEU A 20 -6.09 -12.19 -7.35
N SER A 21 -5.05 -12.34 -8.20
CA SER A 21 -3.77 -11.66 -7.99
C SER A 21 -3.88 -10.14 -8.18
N GLU A 22 -4.64 -9.69 -9.15
CA GLU A 22 -4.90 -8.27 -9.38
C GLU A 22 -5.76 -7.69 -8.25
N LEU A 23 -6.84 -8.37 -7.90
CA LEU A 23 -7.74 -7.98 -6.82
C LEU A 23 -7.00 -7.87 -5.49
N SER A 24 -6.12 -8.84 -5.15
CA SER A 24 -5.36 -8.84 -3.89
C SER A 24 -4.43 -7.62 -3.73
N LYS A 25 -3.97 -7.05 -4.84
CA LYS A 25 -3.06 -5.90 -4.90
C LYS A 25 -3.77 -4.55 -5.05
N ASN A 26 -5.09 -4.52 -5.00
CA ASN A 26 -5.86 -3.29 -4.98
C ASN A 26 -6.75 -3.27 -3.74
N LEU A 27 -6.52 -2.33 -2.86
CA LEU A 27 -7.24 -2.21 -1.58
C LEU A 27 -8.74 -2.00 -1.71
N TRP A 28 -9.29 -1.89 -2.93
CA TRP A 28 -10.74 -1.87 -3.15
C TRP A 28 -11.45 -3.03 -2.44
N TRP A 29 -10.79 -4.18 -2.31
CA TRP A 29 -11.31 -5.32 -1.56
C TRP A 29 -11.59 -4.99 -0.09
N SER A 30 -10.86 -4.04 0.53
CA SER A 30 -10.97 -3.76 1.96
C SER A 30 -12.28 -3.07 2.36
N TRP A 31 -12.96 -2.40 1.41
CA TRP A 31 -14.29 -1.82 1.65
C TRP A 31 -15.38 -2.43 0.76
N ASN A 32 -15.04 -3.50 0.03
CA ASN A 32 -16.01 -4.29 -0.72
C ASN A 32 -16.16 -5.69 -0.10
N SER A 33 -17.24 -5.92 0.65
CA SER A 33 -17.44 -7.15 1.40
C SER A 33 -17.56 -8.40 0.52
N TYR A 34 -17.99 -8.28 -0.73
CA TYR A 34 -18.08 -9.42 -1.65
C TYR A 34 -16.71 -9.93 -2.05
N SER A 35 -15.71 -9.06 -2.15
CA SER A 35 -14.34 -9.44 -2.47
C SER A 35 -13.72 -10.31 -1.39
N LEU A 36 -13.94 -9.98 -0.10
CA LEU A 36 -13.42 -10.78 1.02
C LEU A 36 -14.02 -12.18 1.06
N ARG A 37 -15.30 -12.32 0.70
CA ARG A 37 -15.99 -13.63 0.65
C ARG A 37 -15.34 -14.60 -0.31
N LEU A 38 -14.74 -14.13 -1.41
CA LEU A 38 -14.02 -15.01 -2.33
C LEU A 38 -12.88 -15.74 -1.63
N TYR A 39 -12.09 -15.04 -0.83
CA TYR A 39 -10.97 -15.63 -0.10
C TYR A 39 -11.47 -16.55 1.04
N GLU A 40 -12.53 -16.15 1.73
CA GLU A 40 -13.20 -16.98 2.75
C GLU A 40 -13.79 -18.26 2.14
N TYR A 41 -14.36 -18.22 0.93
CA TYR A 41 -14.87 -19.40 0.22
C TYR A 41 -13.76 -20.39 -0.12
N ILE A 42 -12.60 -19.88 -0.51
CA ILE A 42 -11.45 -20.73 -0.84
C ILE A 42 -10.97 -21.48 0.41
N ASP A 43 -10.66 -20.77 1.50
CA ASP A 43 -10.23 -21.36 2.77
C ASP A 43 -10.38 -20.31 3.90
N ALA A 44 -11.51 -20.37 4.61
CA ALA A 44 -11.83 -19.41 5.68
C ALA A 44 -10.86 -19.51 6.87
N ASP A 45 -10.44 -20.73 7.24
CA ASP A 45 -9.56 -20.92 8.40
C ASP A 45 -8.16 -20.33 8.13
N LEU A 46 -7.59 -20.61 6.96
CA LEU A 46 -6.31 -20.04 6.55
C LEU A 46 -6.41 -18.53 6.41
N PHE A 47 -7.47 -18.01 5.79
CA PHE A 47 -7.65 -16.57 5.58
C PHE A 47 -7.73 -15.80 6.88
N ASN A 48 -8.52 -16.29 7.85
CA ASN A 48 -8.61 -15.71 9.19
C ASN A 48 -7.27 -15.80 9.95
N LYS A 49 -6.57 -16.95 9.86
CA LYS A 49 -5.24 -17.13 10.47
C LYS A 49 -4.21 -16.14 9.95
N LEU A 50 -4.34 -15.70 8.72
CA LEU A 50 -3.47 -14.72 8.06
C LEU A 50 -3.99 -13.28 8.17
N ASN A 51 -4.83 -12.98 9.16
CA ASN A 51 -5.41 -11.65 9.41
C ASN A 51 -6.11 -11.08 8.18
N LYS A 52 -6.80 -11.94 7.42
CA LYS A 52 -7.53 -11.57 6.18
C LYS A 52 -6.68 -10.82 5.15
N ASN A 53 -5.38 -11.12 5.08
CA ASN A 53 -4.46 -10.57 4.10
C ASN A 53 -4.51 -11.38 2.79
N PRO A 54 -5.10 -10.85 1.69
CA PRO A 54 -5.26 -11.59 0.44
C PRO A 54 -3.93 -11.92 -0.24
N VAL A 55 -2.93 -11.03 -0.17
CA VAL A 55 -1.61 -11.25 -0.79
C VAL A 55 -0.92 -12.41 -0.13
N LYS A 56 -0.84 -12.37 1.20
CA LYS A 56 -0.25 -13.46 2.01
C LYS A 56 -1.03 -14.76 1.86
N PHE A 57 -2.34 -14.70 1.79
CA PHE A 57 -3.20 -15.85 1.58
C PHE A 57 -2.87 -16.56 0.26
N LEU A 58 -2.80 -15.82 -0.85
CA LEU A 58 -2.48 -16.39 -2.16
C LEU A 58 -1.07 -16.97 -2.25
N SER A 59 -0.14 -16.50 -1.40
CA SER A 59 1.22 -17.05 -1.33
C SER A 59 1.32 -18.37 -0.54
N GLN A 60 0.32 -18.68 0.32
CA GLN A 60 0.36 -19.80 1.25
C GLN A 60 -0.74 -20.85 1.04
N ILE A 61 -1.73 -20.56 0.21
CA ILE A 61 -2.83 -21.49 -0.09
C ILE A 61 -2.32 -22.77 -0.77
N ASN A 62 -2.96 -23.91 -0.50
CA ASN A 62 -2.60 -25.17 -1.12
C ASN A 62 -2.93 -25.16 -2.63
N GLN A 63 -1.97 -25.54 -3.47
CA GLN A 63 -2.12 -25.62 -4.93
C GLN A 63 -3.31 -26.50 -5.36
N LYS A 64 -3.53 -27.64 -4.67
CA LYS A 64 -4.64 -28.53 -4.97
C LYS A 64 -5.98 -27.82 -4.75
N ARG A 65 -6.10 -27.04 -3.67
CA ARG A 65 -7.32 -26.25 -3.39
C ARG A 65 -7.59 -25.22 -4.47
N LEU A 66 -6.57 -24.53 -4.98
CA LEU A 66 -6.72 -23.59 -6.10
C LEU A 66 -7.23 -24.27 -7.38
N ILE A 67 -6.76 -25.48 -7.66
CA ILE A 67 -7.23 -26.27 -8.81
C ILE A 67 -8.69 -26.70 -8.62
N GLU A 68 -9.08 -27.15 -7.42
CA GLU A 68 -10.47 -27.50 -7.09
C GLU A 68 -11.41 -26.32 -7.31
N ILE A 69 -11.09 -25.18 -6.72
CA ILE A 69 -11.89 -23.95 -6.80
C ILE A 69 -11.99 -23.42 -8.23
N SER A 70 -10.94 -23.56 -9.03
CA SER A 70 -10.97 -23.12 -10.43
C SER A 70 -11.95 -23.92 -11.32
N ASN A 71 -12.49 -25.02 -10.80
CA ASN A 71 -13.53 -25.84 -11.44
C ASN A 71 -14.87 -25.85 -10.68
N ASP A 72 -14.98 -25.10 -9.59
CA ASP A 72 -16.21 -24.98 -8.80
C ASP A 72 -17.15 -23.95 -9.44
N SER A 73 -18.30 -24.37 -9.92
CA SER A 73 -19.24 -23.51 -10.66
C SER A 73 -19.89 -22.43 -9.78
N GLU A 74 -20.10 -22.69 -8.47
CA GLU A 74 -20.66 -21.69 -7.56
C GLU A 74 -19.63 -20.62 -7.24
N PHE A 75 -18.41 -21.02 -6.92
CA PHE A 75 -17.31 -20.10 -6.73
C PHE A 75 -17.07 -19.22 -7.97
N LEU A 76 -17.00 -19.86 -9.16
CA LEU A 76 -16.74 -19.14 -10.40
C LEU A 76 -17.81 -18.10 -10.72
N LYS A 77 -19.06 -18.36 -10.39
CA LYS A 77 -20.15 -17.38 -10.54
C LYS A 77 -19.94 -16.15 -9.64
N GLU A 78 -19.57 -16.37 -8.37
CA GLU A 78 -19.28 -15.26 -7.45
C GLU A 78 -18.01 -14.51 -7.87
N TYR A 79 -16.98 -15.24 -8.28
CA TYR A 79 -15.73 -14.67 -8.78
C TYR A 79 -15.96 -13.77 -9.99
N ASP A 80 -16.70 -14.26 -10.99
CA ASP A 80 -16.99 -13.47 -12.20
C ASP A 80 -17.75 -12.17 -11.85
N MET A 81 -18.76 -12.26 -10.99
CA MET A 81 -19.51 -11.09 -10.51
C MET A 81 -18.61 -10.08 -9.80
N VAL A 82 -17.71 -10.53 -8.93
CA VAL A 82 -16.79 -9.64 -8.21
C VAL A 82 -15.80 -9.00 -9.16
N MET A 83 -15.22 -9.76 -10.09
CA MET A 83 -14.27 -9.21 -11.07
C MET A 83 -14.93 -8.25 -12.06
N GLU A 84 -16.16 -8.52 -12.48
CA GLU A 84 -16.94 -7.59 -13.32
C GLU A 84 -17.21 -6.27 -12.56
N ASN A 85 -17.61 -6.35 -11.30
CA ASN A 85 -17.82 -5.17 -10.46
C ASN A 85 -16.52 -4.39 -10.22
N PHE A 86 -15.41 -5.08 -9.98
CA PHE A 86 -14.09 -4.48 -9.77
C PHE A 86 -13.62 -3.74 -11.02
N HIS A 87 -13.63 -4.40 -12.17
CA HIS A 87 -13.23 -3.75 -13.42
C HIS A 87 -14.23 -2.67 -13.85
N GLY A 88 -15.53 -2.89 -13.62
CA GLY A 88 -16.57 -1.88 -13.83
C GLY A 88 -16.32 -0.64 -12.97
N TYR A 89 -15.98 -0.84 -11.68
CA TYR A 89 -15.61 0.25 -10.79
C TYR A 89 -14.38 1.02 -11.30
N LEU A 90 -13.29 0.34 -11.65
CA LEU A 90 -12.06 0.98 -12.10
C LEU A 90 -12.24 1.77 -13.41
N ASN A 91 -13.03 1.24 -14.34
CA ASN A 91 -13.20 1.81 -15.68
C ASN A 91 -14.34 2.81 -15.78
N ASN A 92 -15.21 2.90 -14.77
CA ASN A 92 -16.34 3.82 -14.77
C ASN A 92 -15.87 5.28 -14.75
N LYS A 93 -16.14 6.01 -15.81
CA LYS A 93 -15.89 7.44 -15.93
C LYS A 93 -17.09 8.31 -15.52
N ASP A 94 -18.23 7.68 -15.24
CA ASP A 94 -19.46 8.36 -14.82
C ASP A 94 -19.46 8.61 -13.29
N THR A 95 -18.36 9.21 -12.79
CA THR A 95 -18.15 9.50 -11.38
C THR A 95 -18.80 10.82 -10.97
N TYR A 96 -18.95 11.03 -9.65
CA TYR A 96 -19.44 12.31 -9.12
C TYR A 96 -18.57 13.48 -9.61
N TYR A 97 -17.24 13.35 -9.54
CA TYR A 97 -16.33 14.42 -9.96
C TYR A 97 -16.52 14.79 -11.42
N ASN A 98 -16.52 13.82 -12.32
CA ASN A 98 -16.65 14.07 -13.75
C ASN A 98 -18.01 14.68 -14.15
N LYS A 99 -19.08 14.36 -13.39
CA LYS A 99 -20.41 14.95 -13.59
C LYS A 99 -20.50 16.37 -13.07
N THR A 100 -19.91 16.62 -11.91
CA THR A 100 -20.04 17.90 -11.19
C THR A 100 -19.08 18.95 -11.71
N PHE A 101 -17.87 18.51 -12.13
CA PHE A 101 -16.78 19.39 -12.55
C PHE A 101 -16.25 19.01 -13.95
N PRO A 102 -17.10 19.04 -14.98
CA PRO A 102 -16.73 18.57 -16.33
C PRO A 102 -15.64 19.41 -17.00
N ASP A 103 -15.45 20.65 -16.53
CA ASP A 103 -14.43 21.59 -17.06
C ASP A 103 -13.08 21.48 -16.35
N GLU A 104 -13.02 20.83 -15.17
CA GLU A 104 -11.81 20.69 -14.35
C GLU A 104 -11.00 19.42 -14.67
N LYS A 105 -10.90 19.08 -15.98
CA LYS A 105 -10.26 17.83 -16.43
C LYS A 105 -8.75 17.76 -16.16
N ASN A 106 -8.12 18.91 -15.98
CA ASN A 106 -6.69 19.02 -15.74
C ASN A 106 -6.35 19.21 -14.25
N ALA A 107 -7.35 19.22 -13.37
CA ALA A 107 -7.09 19.30 -11.94
C ALA A 107 -6.39 18.03 -11.46
N VAL A 108 -5.34 18.19 -10.67
CA VAL A 108 -4.65 17.12 -9.95
C VAL A 108 -4.36 17.60 -8.55
N ILE A 109 -4.80 16.85 -7.56
CA ILE A 109 -4.63 17.16 -6.15
C ILE A 109 -3.56 16.24 -5.58
N ALA A 110 -2.37 16.77 -5.33
CA ALA A 110 -1.35 16.07 -4.56
C ALA A 110 -1.66 16.20 -3.06
N TYR A 111 -1.71 15.08 -2.36
CA TYR A 111 -2.03 15.02 -0.94
C TYR A 111 -0.88 14.41 -0.15
N PHE A 112 -0.27 15.18 0.72
CA PHE A 112 0.87 14.76 1.52
C PHE A 112 0.41 14.42 2.93
N SER A 113 0.75 13.24 3.41
CA SER A 113 0.47 12.82 4.78
C SER A 113 1.54 11.86 5.30
N ALA A 114 1.88 12.03 6.58
CA ALA A 114 2.81 11.13 7.26
C ALA A 114 2.21 9.75 7.51
N GLU A 115 0.87 9.60 7.49
CA GLU A 115 0.17 8.37 7.83
C GLU A 115 -0.99 8.08 6.87
N TYR A 116 -1.25 6.79 6.62
CA TYR A 116 -2.41 6.32 5.84
C TYR A 116 -3.01 5.06 6.47
N GLY A 117 -4.10 5.21 7.22
CA GLY A 117 -4.88 4.12 7.82
C GLY A 117 -5.85 3.50 6.82
N LEU A 118 -5.33 2.73 5.88
CA LEU A 118 -6.10 2.11 4.81
C LEU A 118 -6.65 0.74 5.20
N ASP A 119 -5.83 -0.08 5.82
CA ASP A 119 -6.17 -1.43 6.29
C ASP A 119 -5.15 -1.88 7.34
N GLU A 120 -5.55 -2.81 8.23
CA GLU A 120 -4.70 -3.32 9.33
C GLU A 120 -3.45 -4.06 8.84
N ILE A 121 -3.46 -4.58 7.60
CA ILE A 121 -2.29 -5.26 7.02
C ILE A 121 -1.16 -4.29 6.64
N LEU A 122 -1.43 -2.98 6.61
CA LEU A 122 -0.47 -1.94 6.25
C LEU A 122 -0.03 -1.16 7.50
N PRO A 123 1.21 -1.35 7.98
CA PRO A 123 1.69 -0.71 9.21
C PRO A 123 2.13 0.75 9.01
N ILE A 124 1.39 1.53 8.23
CA ILE A 124 1.72 2.91 7.84
C ILE A 124 0.83 3.96 8.50
N TYR A 125 0.25 3.64 9.65
CA TYR A 125 -0.53 4.57 10.46
C TYR A 125 -0.46 4.21 11.94
N ALA A 126 -0.78 5.18 12.81
CA ALA A 126 -0.84 5.01 14.26
C ALA A 126 -2.18 5.42 14.87
N GLY A 127 -2.84 6.43 14.32
CA GLY A 127 -4.02 7.00 14.95
C GLY A 127 -4.98 7.70 13.99
N GLY A 128 -5.73 8.68 14.54
CA GLY A 128 -6.83 9.37 13.83
C GLY A 128 -6.38 10.12 12.57
N LEU A 129 -5.16 10.66 12.56
CA LEU A 129 -4.57 11.31 11.38
C LEU A 129 -4.50 10.34 10.19
N GLY A 130 -3.98 9.13 10.45
CA GLY A 130 -3.89 8.08 9.43
C GLY A 130 -5.26 7.61 8.97
N ILE A 131 -6.22 7.43 9.88
CA ILE A 131 -7.60 7.04 9.54
C ILE A 131 -8.24 8.08 8.63
N LEU A 132 -8.10 9.38 8.94
CA LEU A 132 -8.58 10.47 8.08
C LEU A 132 -7.99 10.38 6.67
N SER A 133 -6.67 10.21 6.57
CA SER A 133 -5.98 10.11 5.26
C SER A 133 -6.41 8.89 4.47
N GLY A 134 -6.59 7.73 5.13
CA GLY A 134 -7.05 6.50 4.53
C GLY A 134 -8.49 6.62 4.00
N ASP A 135 -9.40 7.16 4.81
CA ASP A 135 -10.79 7.39 4.41
C ASP A 135 -10.90 8.41 3.28
N HIS A 136 -10.05 9.46 3.31
CA HIS A 136 -9.95 10.44 2.24
C HIS A 136 -9.54 9.78 0.91
N CYS A 137 -8.54 8.90 0.92
CA CYS A 137 -8.16 8.13 -0.28
C CYS A 137 -9.30 7.28 -0.82
N LYS A 138 -10.00 6.51 0.04
CA LYS A 138 -11.12 5.66 -0.35
C LYS A 138 -12.27 6.49 -0.91
N SER A 139 -12.64 7.57 -0.24
CA SER A 139 -13.72 8.47 -0.68
C SER A 139 -13.38 9.19 -1.99
N ALA A 140 -12.14 9.67 -2.15
CA ALA A 140 -11.68 10.27 -3.39
C ALA A 140 -11.70 9.27 -4.55
N SER A 141 -11.33 8.00 -4.28
CA SER A 141 -11.44 6.92 -5.25
C SER A 141 -12.89 6.68 -5.69
N ASP A 142 -13.84 6.60 -4.74
CA ASP A 142 -15.25 6.37 -5.04
C ASP A 142 -15.87 7.53 -5.83
N LEU A 143 -15.53 8.75 -5.47
CA LEU A 143 -16.01 9.97 -6.13
C LEU A 143 -15.31 10.26 -7.47
N GLY A 144 -14.20 9.57 -7.77
CA GLY A 144 -13.41 9.78 -8.99
C GLY A 144 -12.62 11.08 -8.99
N ILE A 145 -12.24 11.58 -7.83
CA ILE A 145 -11.42 12.80 -7.67
C ILE A 145 -10.00 12.51 -8.19
N PRO A 146 -9.39 13.41 -8.98
CA PRO A 146 -8.01 13.28 -9.46
C PRO A 146 -7.01 13.52 -8.31
N PHE A 147 -6.81 12.51 -7.49
CA PHE A 147 -6.14 12.56 -6.21
C PHE A 147 -4.88 11.70 -6.22
N VAL A 148 -3.74 12.29 -5.84
CA VAL A 148 -2.43 11.63 -5.82
C VAL A 148 -1.84 11.74 -4.42
N PRO A 149 -2.07 10.75 -3.57
CA PRO A 149 -1.50 10.74 -2.23
C PRO A 149 -0.04 10.32 -2.24
N VAL A 150 0.77 10.96 -1.37
CA VAL A 150 2.19 10.72 -1.16
C VAL A 150 2.46 10.54 0.32
N GLY A 151 3.24 9.53 0.68
CA GLY A 151 3.58 9.19 2.06
C GLY A 151 4.93 8.49 2.20
N LEU A 152 5.16 7.92 3.37
CA LEU A 152 6.36 7.17 3.71
C LEU A 152 6.03 5.68 3.94
N LEU A 153 6.93 4.79 3.54
CA LEU A 153 6.80 3.37 3.85
C LEU A 153 7.52 3.06 5.18
N TYR A 154 6.72 2.79 6.21
CA TYR A 154 7.24 2.37 7.50
C TYR A 154 7.24 0.84 7.60
N LYS A 155 8.43 0.21 7.55
CA LYS A 155 8.54 -1.26 7.59
C LYS A 155 8.25 -1.83 8.98
N ASP A 156 8.72 -1.15 10.03
CA ASP A 156 8.47 -1.54 11.43
C ASP A 156 7.12 -1.01 11.94
N GLY A 157 6.53 -0.06 11.22
CA GLY A 157 5.25 0.55 11.56
C GLY A 157 5.25 1.30 12.89
N TYR A 158 4.13 1.19 13.60
CA TYR A 158 3.96 1.66 14.97
C TYR A 158 3.97 0.47 15.92
N PHE A 159 4.32 0.68 17.19
CA PHE A 159 4.42 -0.41 18.16
C PHE A 159 3.06 -1.01 18.52
N ASN A 160 3.05 -2.30 18.82
CA ASN A 160 1.95 -2.98 19.47
C ASN A 160 2.20 -3.04 20.98
N GLN A 161 1.25 -2.50 21.75
CA GLN A 161 1.32 -2.54 23.21
C GLN A 161 0.71 -3.84 23.73
N LYS A 162 1.45 -4.54 24.57
CA LYS A 162 0.96 -5.71 25.29
C LYS A 162 1.03 -5.48 26.80
N ILE A 163 -0.03 -5.87 27.48
CA ILE A 163 -0.06 -5.89 28.94
C ILE A 163 0.23 -7.32 29.40
N ASN A 164 1.32 -7.47 30.16
CA ASN A 164 1.74 -8.72 30.74
C ASN A 164 0.83 -9.13 31.93
N LYS A 165 0.94 -10.37 32.36
CA LYS A 165 0.14 -10.91 33.49
C LYS A 165 0.39 -10.17 34.81
N ASP A 166 1.55 -9.56 34.98
CA ASP A 166 1.95 -8.76 36.16
C ASP A 166 1.53 -7.28 36.04
N GLY A 167 0.83 -6.90 34.97
CA GLY A 167 0.39 -5.53 34.71
C GLY A 167 1.46 -4.63 34.08
N SER A 168 2.66 -5.13 33.82
CA SER A 168 3.70 -4.38 33.09
C SER A 168 3.38 -4.29 31.59
N GLU A 169 3.84 -3.21 30.94
CA GLU A 169 3.68 -2.99 29.52
C GLU A 169 4.93 -3.46 28.76
N THR A 170 4.70 -4.07 27.62
CA THR A 170 5.74 -4.35 26.61
C THR A 170 5.35 -3.81 25.26
N PHE A 171 6.32 -3.31 24.53
CA PHE A 171 6.14 -2.75 23.18
C PHE A 171 6.84 -3.67 22.18
N GLU A 172 6.06 -4.17 21.21
CA GLU A 172 6.58 -5.04 20.16
C GLU A 172 6.44 -4.33 18.81
N TYR A 173 7.51 -4.36 18.02
CA TYR A 173 7.48 -3.96 16.63
C TYR A 173 7.44 -5.23 15.77
N THR A 174 6.51 -5.30 14.86
CA THR A 174 6.44 -6.40 13.90
C THR A 174 6.79 -5.85 12.52
N ALA A 175 8.00 -6.15 12.07
CA ALA A 175 8.41 -5.75 10.72
C ALA A 175 7.49 -6.38 9.67
N ALA A 176 6.97 -5.56 8.78
CA ALA A 176 6.19 -6.04 7.66
C ALA A 176 7.11 -6.71 6.62
N THR A 177 6.71 -7.87 6.14
CA THR A 177 7.33 -8.51 5.00
C THR A 177 6.76 -7.89 3.74
N ILE A 178 7.60 -7.21 2.96
CA ILE A 178 7.18 -6.46 1.76
C ILE A 178 6.38 -7.33 0.78
N GLU A 179 6.77 -8.60 0.62
CA GLU A 179 6.12 -9.58 -0.27
C GLU A 179 4.70 -9.94 0.19
N ASP A 180 4.38 -9.73 1.46
CA ASP A 180 3.05 -9.99 2.04
C ASP A 180 2.12 -8.76 1.94
N LEU A 181 2.62 -7.61 1.47
CA LEU A 181 1.87 -6.36 1.37
C LEU A 181 1.31 -6.14 -0.05
N PRO A 182 0.17 -5.45 -0.20
CA PRO A 182 -0.40 -5.08 -1.49
C PRO A 182 0.33 -3.89 -2.12
N ILE A 183 1.67 -3.90 -2.11
CA ILE A 183 2.50 -2.85 -2.66
C ILE A 183 3.23 -3.32 -3.92
N LEU A 184 3.52 -2.40 -4.81
CA LEU A 184 4.20 -2.63 -6.07
C LEU A 184 5.36 -1.66 -6.20
N PRO A 185 6.53 -2.07 -6.72
CA PRO A 185 7.58 -1.12 -7.06
C PRO A 185 7.08 -0.19 -8.18
N VAL A 186 7.45 1.07 -8.10
CA VAL A 186 7.29 2.00 -9.23
C VAL A 186 8.51 1.89 -10.11
N LEU A 187 8.29 1.82 -11.42
CA LEU A 187 9.36 1.73 -12.40
C LEU A 187 9.50 3.06 -13.15
N ASP A 188 10.72 3.38 -13.54
CA ASP A 188 11.03 4.47 -14.46
C ASP A 188 10.71 4.08 -15.93
N ASP A 189 10.95 4.99 -16.87
CA ASP A 189 10.69 4.78 -18.31
C ASP A 189 11.55 3.67 -18.92
N ASP A 190 12.69 3.35 -18.31
CA ASP A 190 13.59 2.28 -18.72
C ASP A 190 13.26 0.92 -18.09
N GLY A 191 12.27 0.87 -17.21
CA GLY A 191 11.81 -0.34 -16.50
C GLY A 191 12.62 -0.68 -15.26
N ASN A 192 13.47 0.23 -14.76
CA ASN A 192 14.18 0.08 -13.50
C ASN A 192 13.33 0.61 -12.33
N GLU A 193 13.65 0.21 -11.10
CA GLU A 193 13.01 0.76 -9.91
C GLU A 193 13.25 2.27 -9.81
N LEU A 194 12.16 3.04 -9.67
CA LEU A 194 12.24 4.50 -9.57
C LEU A 194 12.87 4.93 -8.25
N ILE A 195 14.02 5.60 -8.35
CA ILE A 195 14.77 6.12 -7.22
C ILE A 195 14.73 7.65 -7.21
N VAL A 196 14.32 8.23 -6.11
CA VAL A 196 14.23 9.68 -5.90
C VAL A 196 15.41 10.15 -5.06
N PRO A 197 16.34 10.97 -5.59
CA PRO A 197 17.43 11.57 -4.82
C PRO A 197 16.95 12.82 -4.08
N VAL A 198 17.20 12.88 -2.77
CA VAL A 198 16.89 14.04 -1.92
C VAL A 198 18.19 14.57 -1.30
N GLU A 199 18.44 15.85 -1.46
CA GLU A 199 19.62 16.52 -0.91
C GLU A 199 19.43 16.80 0.57
N PHE A 200 20.38 16.32 1.37
CA PHE A 200 20.54 16.60 2.79
C PHE A 200 21.87 17.35 3.02
N PRO A 201 22.04 18.00 4.17
CA PRO A 201 23.32 18.64 4.48
C PRO A 201 24.51 17.66 4.38
N GLY A 202 25.36 17.88 3.38
CA GLY A 202 26.57 17.09 3.13
C GLY A 202 26.38 15.69 2.54
N ARG A 203 25.19 15.29 2.13
CA ARG A 203 24.89 13.97 1.54
C ARG A 203 23.62 13.98 0.68
N ILE A 204 23.44 12.93 -0.09
CA ILE A 204 22.19 12.63 -0.79
C ILE A 204 21.58 11.39 -0.17
N VAL A 205 20.26 11.42 0.10
CA VAL A 205 19.46 10.26 0.51
C VAL A 205 18.65 9.81 -0.70
N TYR A 206 18.75 8.53 -1.02
CA TYR A 206 18.05 7.90 -2.14
C TYR A 206 16.82 7.18 -1.65
N LEU A 207 15.69 7.37 -2.32
CA LEU A 207 14.41 6.84 -1.91
C LEU A 207 13.84 5.95 -3.01
N LYS A 208 13.59 4.68 -2.70
CA LYS A 208 12.82 3.79 -3.57
C LYS A 208 11.36 4.16 -3.47
N THR A 209 10.68 4.11 -4.61
CA THR A 209 9.26 4.42 -4.68
C THR A 209 8.43 3.15 -4.76
N TRP A 210 7.42 3.06 -3.90
CA TRP A 210 6.41 2.03 -3.88
C TRP A 210 5.03 2.61 -4.21
N LYS A 211 4.13 1.77 -4.71
CA LYS A 211 2.76 2.14 -5.04
C LYS A 211 1.77 1.19 -4.38
N ILE A 212 0.71 1.75 -3.80
CA ILE A 212 -0.49 1.03 -3.35
C ILE A 212 -1.67 1.47 -4.20
N ASN A 213 -2.39 0.52 -4.78
CA ASN A 213 -3.63 0.82 -5.48
C ASN A 213 -4.79 0.88 -4.47
N VAL A 214 -5.44 2.04 -4.36
CA VAL A 214 -6.61 2.29 -3.51
C VAL A 214 -7.81 2.55 -4.43
N GLY A 215 -8.39 1.47 -4.96
CA GLY A 215 -9.37 1.57 -6.04
C GLY A 215 -8.76 2.22 -7.29
N ARG A 216 -9.27 3.40 -7.69
CA ARG A 216 -8.78 4.20 -8.83
C ARG A 216 -7.54 5.00 -8.53
N ILE A 217 -7.20 5.18 -7.24
CA ILE A 217 -6.12 6.05 -6.78
C ILE A 217 -4.84 5.24 -6.62
N SER A 218 -3.71 5.85 -6.91
CA SER A 218 -2.37 5.33 -6.61
C SER A 218 -1.75 6.15 -5.50
N LEU A 219 -1.59 5.55 -4.32
CA LEU A 219 -0.80 6.10 -3.22
C LEU A 219 0.67 5.75 -3.45
N TYR A 220 1.53 6.75 -3.43
CA TYR A 220 2.97 6.57 -3.55
C TYR A 220 3.64 6.68 -2.19
N LEU A 221 4.57 5.76 -1.91
CA LEU A 221 5.31 5.68 -0.65
C LEU A 221 6.81 5.72 -0.92
N LEU A 222 7.51 6.57 -0.17
CA LEU A 222 8.96 6.71 -0.23
C LEU A 222 9.63 5.86 0.85
N ASP A 223 10.68 5.14 0.48
CA ASP A 223 11.41 4.17 1.30
C ASP A 223 12.93 4.43 1.22
N SER A 224 13.54 4.78 2.35
CA SER A 224 14.98 5.02 2.44
C SER A 224 15.81 3.75 2.68
N ASP A 225 15.17 2.60 3.00
CA ASP A 225 15.90 1.36 3.29
C ASP A 225 16.34 0.64 2.02
N ILE A 226 17.33 1.20 1.34
CA ILE A 226 17.97 0.65 0.14
C ILE A 226 19.49 0.71 0.26
N ASP A 227 20.20 -0.16 -0.47
CA ASP A 227 21.65 -0.31 -0.36
C ASP A 227 22.47 0.89 -0.87
N LEU A 228 21.84 1.85 -1.57
CA LEU A 228 22.45 3.10 -1.99
C LEU A 228 22.71 4.05 -0.81
N ASN A 229 22.02 3.85 0.32
CA ASN A 229 22.10 4.69 1.50
C ASN A 229 23.04 4.13 2.55
N SER A 230 23.56 5.03 3.41
CA SER A 230 24.25 4.63 4.63
C SER A 230 23.30 3.90 5.60
N GLU A 231 23.85 3.10 6.52
CA GLU A 231 23.04 2.41 7.54
C GLU A 231 22.15 3.35 8.36
N ILE A 232 22.60 4.58 8.60
CA ILE A 232 21.83 5.61 9.32
C ILE A 232 20.67 6.12 8.45
N ASP A 233 20.94 6.43 7.20
CA ASP A 233 19.91 6.97 6.29
C ASP A 233 18.86 5.90 5.93
N ARG A 234 19.25 4.63 5.89
CA ARG A 234 18.31 3.51 5.70
C ARG A 234 17.25 3.42 6.79
N GLN A 235 17.51 3.96 7.97
CA GLN A 235 16.59 3.93 9.11
C GLN A 235 15.57 5.09 9.13
N LEU A 236 15.70 6.07 8.25
CA LEU A 236 14.89 7.28 8.29
C LEU A 236 13.40 7.01 8.10
N THR A 237 13.02 6.02 7.28
CA THR A 237 11.63 5.64 7.05
C THR A 237 11.21 4.33 7.72
N LEU A 238 12.01 3.76 8.66
CA LEU A 238 11.66 2.47 9.27
C LEU A 238 10.46 2.57 10.21
N LYS A 239 10.39 3.63 11.04
CA LYS A 239 9.42 3.74 12.13
C LYS A 239 8.62 5.02 12.04
N LEU A 240 7.31 4.88 12.13
CA LEU A 240 6.40 6.00 12.29
C LEU A 240 6.61 6.63 13.68
N TYR A 241 6.84 7.94 13.72
CA TYR A 241 7.13 8.72 14.94
C TYR A 241 8.32 8.20 15.75
N GLY A 242 9.21 7.42 15.15
CA GLY A 242 10.44 6.95 15.79
C GLY A 242 11.54 8.00 15.82
N GLY A 243 12.57 7.74 16.66
CA GLY A 243 13.77 8.55 16.70
C GLY A 243 13.64 9.86 17.48
N ASN A 244 14.57 10.77 17.21
CA ASN A 244 14.67 12.10 17.81
C ASN A 244 14.13 13.20 16.87
N GLN A 245 14.30 14.46 17.22
CA GLN A 245 13.88 15.61 16.41
C GLN A 245 14.54 15.65 15.02
N GLU A 246 15.81 15.21 14.95
CA GLU A 246 16.55 15.15 13.68
C GLU A 246 15.95 14.09 12.73
N THR A 247 15.55 12.94 13.26
CA THR A 247 14.85 11.91 12.49
C THR A 247 13.51 12.44 11.98
N ARG A 248 12.77 13.18 12.83
CA ARG A 248 11.46 13.72 12.47
C ARG A 248 11.55 14.74 11.34
N ILE A 249 12.43 15.73 11.46
CA ILE A 249 12.62 16.71 10.36
C ILE A 249 13.16 16.03 9.10
N SER A 250 13.96 14.96 9.23
CA SER A 250 14.41 14.19 8.08
C SER A 250 13.25 13.48 7.38
N GLN A 251 12.29 12.93 8.12
CA GLN A 251 11.08 12.32 7.56
C GLN A 251 10.21 13.37 6.84
N GLU A 252 10.06 14.57 7.39
CA GLU A 252 9.34 15.67 6.77
C GLU A 252 10.03 16.12 5.46
N ILE A 253 11.35 16.27 5.46
CA ILE A 253 12.13 16.56 4.25
C ILE A 253 11.92 15.47 3.18
N ILE A 254 11.92 14.19 3.58
CA ILE A 254 11.68 13.07 2.66
C ILE A 254 10.25 13.14 2.12
N LEU A 255 9.27 13.35 2.98
CA LEU A 255 7.87 13.40 2.59
C LEU A 255 7.62 14.55 1.58
N ASP A 256 8.04 15.77 1.92
CA ASP A 256 7.68 16.95 1.17
C ASP A 256 8.59 17.17 -0.04
N ILE A 257 9.89 17.33 0.19
CA ILE A 257 10.85 17.55 -0.90
C ILE A 257 11.00 16.29 -1.75
N GLY A 258 11.08 15.13 -1.11
CA GLY A 258 11.13 13.85 -1.81
C GLY A 258 9.84 13.58 -2.59
N GLY A 259 8.69 13.86 -2.01
CA GLY A 259 7.39 13.72 -2.66
C GLY A 259 7.22 14.66 -3.85
N MET A 260 7.66 15.92 -3.76
CA MET A 260 7.66 16.85 -4.89
C MET A 260 8.54 16.34 -6.04
N LYS A 261 9.76 15.91 -5.74
CA LYS A 261 10.67 15.33 -6.74
C LYS A 261 10.11 14.04 -7.36
N LEU A 262 9.42 13.22 -6.56
CA LEU A 262 8.72 12.04 -7.05
C LEU A 262 7.66 12.40 -8.10
N LEU A 263 6.81 13.40 -7.80
CA LEU A 263 5.76 13.85 -8.72
C LEU A 263 6.36 14.38 -10.04
N GLU A 264 7.47 15.11 -9.97
CA GLU A 264 8.21 15.55 -11.16
C GLU A 264 8.71 14.38 -12.01
N LEU A 265 9.34 13.36 -11.38
CA LEU A 265 9.84 12.16 -12.07
C LEU A 265 8.69 11.30 -12.66
N LEU A 266 7.51 11.34 -12.08
CA LEU A 266 6.32 10.68 -12.60
C LEU A 266 5.57 11.53 -13.64
N HIS A 267 6.07 12.72 -13.99
CA HIS A 267 5.41 13.68 -14.88
C HIS A 267 3.99 14.06 -14.41
N ILE A 268 3.74 14.02 -13.10
CA ILE A 268 2.50 14.44 -12.48
C ILE A 268 2.64 15.93 -12.10
N ASN A 269 1.74 16.75 -12.63
CA ASN A 269 1.75 18.19 -12.40
C ASN A 269 0.52 18.60 -11.56
N PRO A 270 0.61 18.64 -10.23
CA PRO A 270 -0.51 19.03 -9.38
C PRO A 270 -0.90 20.49 -9.59
N THR A 271 -2.21 20.73 -9.56
CA THR A 271 -2.78 22.07 -9.51
C THR A 271 -3.09 22.52 -8.09
N ILE A 272 -3.20 21.53 -7.18
CA ILE A 272 -3.45 21.73 -5.75
C ILE A 272 -2.47 20.86 -4.96
N TYR A 273 -1.82 21.46 -3.96
CA TYR A 273 -1.03 20.75 -2.95
C TYR A 273 -1.77 20.83 -1.63
N HIS A 274 -2.21 19.70 -1.14
CA HIS A 274 -2.92 19.56 0.12
C HIS A 274 -2.00 18.87 1.13
N MET A 275 -1.54 19.63 2.10
CA MET A 275 -0.72 19.13 3.22
C MET A 275 -1.63 18.76 4.38
N ASN A 276 -1.48 17.55 4.91
CA ASN A 276 -2.28 17.07 6.02
C ASN A 276 -1.53 17.26 7.33
N GLU A 277 -2.01 18.18 8.16
CA GLU A 277 -1.40 18.58 9.43
C GLU A 277 -0.06 19.33 9.29
N GLY A 278 0.63 19.55 10.43
CA GLY A 278 1.92 20.24 10.50
C GLY A 278 3.14 19.34 10.22
N HIS A 279 2.92 18.12 9.73
CA HIS A 279 4.00 17.17 9.36
C HIS A 279 4.25 17.11 7.84
N SER A 280 3.55 17.92 7.10
CA SER A 280 3.65 18.02 5.64
C SER A 280 3.73 19.46 5.21
#